data_182a56dc110c6233653e3b501f8b5b83
#
_entry.id   182a56dc110c6233653e3b501f8b5b83
#
_cell.length_a   1.000
_cell.length_b   1.000
_cell.length_c   1.000
_cell.angle_alpha   90.00
_cell.angle_beta   90.00
_cell.angle_gamma   90.00
#
_symmetry.space_group_name_H-M   'P 1'
#
loop_
_entity.id
_entity.type
_entity.pdbx_description
1 polymer ?
#
loop_
_entity_poly.entity_id
_entity_poly.type
_entity_poly.pdbx_seq_one_letter_code
_entity_poly.pdbx_strand_id
1 'polypeptide(L)'
;MSTNEHRIFHAARKALKRTTGLDAQIHAARAGQDRATDAIIELTTNQRNHRFRAEIKAVDRFEIPAIIKAHGKAHRQPPLLVAPYITREVAERCRQLHLPFIDTAGNAYLEGRGLLVYVVGNTKPIEFRQENFRALNPAGLQIAFALACAGAWVGRPLG
;
A
#
# COMPACT_ATOMS: atom_id res chain seq x y z
N MET A 1 6.06 -13.30 5.65
CA MET A 1 6.09 -12.22 4.63
C MET A 1 6.50 -12.81 3.29
N SER A 2 5.69 -12.61 2.26
CA SER A 2 6.01 -13.07 0.90
C SER A 2 7.08 -12.21 0.24
N THR A 3 7.71 -12.68 -0.85
CA THR A 3 8.71 -11.90 -1.62
C THR A 3 8.13 -10.56 -2.10
N ASN A 4 6.85 -10.53 -2.48
CA ASN A 4 6.19 -9.30 -2.93
C ASN A 4 5.96 -8.31 -1.76
N GLU A 5 5.58 -8.78 -0.61
CA GLU A 5 5.42 -7.95 0.60
C GLU A 5 6.74 -7.35 1.05
N HIS A 6 7.84 -8.12 1.00
CA HIS A 6 9.19 -7.59 1.24
C HIS A 6 9.53 -6.45 0.27
N ARG A 7 9.25 -6.62 -1.02
CA ARG A 7 9.50 -5.61 -2.05
C ARG A 7 8.70 -4.33 -1.78
N ILE A 8 7.41 -4.45 -1.49
CA ILE A 8 6.53 -3.32 -1.17
C ILE A 8 7.06 -2.59 0.06
N PHE A 9 7.37 -3.32 1.12
CA PHE A 9 7.86 -2.72 2.35
C PHE A 9 9.18 -1.96 2.15
N HIS A 10 10.17 -2.58 1.48
CA HIS A 10 11.46 -1.92 1.21
C HIS A 10 11.29 -0.65 0.36
N ALA A 11 10.42 -0.68 -0.65
CA ALA A 11 10.11 0.49 -1.47
C ALA A 11 9.42 1.60 -0.64
N ALA A 12 8.44 1.24 0.19
CA ALA A 12 7.74 2.19 1.05
C ALA A 12 8.69 2.83 2.09
N ARG A 13 9.57 2.04 2.72
CA ARG A 13 10.60 2.53 3.63
C ARG A 13 11.53 3.53 2.97
N LYS A 14 12.05 3.18 1.79
CA LYS A 14 12.93 4.07 1.01
C LYS A 14 12.24 5.37 0.61
N ALA A 15 10.97 5.28 0.21
CA ALA A 15 10.17 6.42 -0.14
C ALA A 15 9.88 7.31 1.08
N LEU A 16 9.52 6.74 2.22
CA LEU A 16 9.33 7.45 3.48
C LEU A 16 10.58 8.25 3.86
N LYS A 17 11.74 7.60 3.84
CA LYS A 17 13.02 8.26 4.16
C LYS A 17 13.31 9.42 3.22
N ARG A 18 13.05 9.27 1.92
CA ARG A 18 13.24 10.32 0.93
C ARG A 18 12.31 11.52 1.15
N THR A 19 11.05 11.30 1.50
CA THR A 19 10.05 12.37 1.61
C THR A 19 10.02 13.04 2.98
N THR A 20 10.36 12.32 4.04
CA THR A 20 10.23 12.81 5.43
C THR A 20 11.54 12.85 6.20
N GLY A 21 12.60 12.20 5.73
CA GLY A 21 13.84 11.99 6.46
C GLY A 21 13.75 10.90 7.55
N LEU A 22 12.58 10.35 7.83
CA LEU A 22 12.39 9.30 8.84
C LEU A 22 12.86 7.95 8.31
N ASP A 23 13.62 7.23 9.12
CA ASP A 23 14.02 5.85 8.82
C ASP A 23 13.19 4.87 9.64
N ALA A 24 12.72 3.81 8.98
CA ALA A 24 11.96 2.75 9.58
C ALA A 24 12.80 1.48 9.67
N GLN A 25 12.88 0.87 10.83
CA GLN A 25 13.53 -0.43 11.02
C GLN A 25 12.48 -1.53 11.12
N ILE A 26 12.75 -2.65 10.45
CA ILE A 26 11.92 -3.86 10.56
C ILE A 26 12.46 -4.73 11.69
N HIS A 27 11.56 -5.14 12.56
CA HIS A 27 11.76 -6.28 13.41
C HIS A 27 10.83 -7.39 12.93
N ALA A 28 11.37 -8.52 12.53
CA ALA A 28 10.56 -9.66 12.09
C ALA A 28 9.55 -10.03 13.18
N ALA A 29 8.28 -10.19 12.82
CA ALA A 29 7.28 -10.75 13.72
C ALA A 29 7.73 -12.16 14.13
N ARG A 30 7.77 -12.42 15.44
CA ARG A 30 8.10 -13.77 15.95
C ARG A 30 7.04 -14.75 15.44
N ALA A 31 7.50 -15.86 14.86
CA ALA A 31 6.63 -16.96 14.48
C ALA A 31 5.76 -17.36 15.69
N GLY A 32 4.45 -17.28 15.55
CA GLY A 32 3.48 -17.61 16.60
C GLY A 32 2.55 -16.48 17.04
N GLN A 33 2.81 -15.23 16.66
CA GLN A 33 1.90 -14.11 16.89
C GLN A 33 1.09 -13.84 15.63
N ASP A 34 -0.19 -14.08 15.75
CA ASP A 34 -1.29 -13.71 14.87
C ASP A 34 -0.99 -13.62 13.34
N ARG A 35 -1.68 -14.44 12.54
CA ARG A 35 -1.54 -14.53 11.07
C ARG A 35 -1.77 -13.21 10.32
N ALA A 36 -2.25 -12.17 11.00
CA ALA A 36 -2.54 -10.84 10.42
C ALA A 36 -1.37 -9.86 10.53
N THR A 37 -0.29 -10.19 11.24
CA THR A 37 0.85 -9.28 11.43
C THR A 37 2.00 -9.68 10.53
N ASP A 38 2.29 -8.85 9.54
CA ASP A 38 3.38 -9.12 8.60
C ASP A 38 4.76 -8.72 9.18
N ALA A 39 4.84 -7.65 9.98
CA ALA A 39 6.08 -7.21 10.64
C ALA A 39 5.80 -6.20 11.77
N ILE A 40 6.77 -6.03 12.67
CA ILE A 40 6.84 -4.89 13.58
C ILE A 40 7.79 -3.85 12.98
N ILE A 41 7.33 -2.63 12.87
CA ILE A 41 8.12 -1.50 12.38
C ILE A 41 8.43 -0.57 13.54
N GLU A 42 9.68 -0.18 13.67
CA GLU A 42 10.12 0.84 14.61
C GLU A 42 10.61 2.07 13.85
N LEU A 43 10.01 3.23 14.17
CA LEU A 43 10.43 4.54 13.70
C LEU A 43 11.13 5.26 14.85
N THR A 44 12.38 5.63 14.63
CA THR A 44 13.14 6.41 15.59
C THR A 44 13.10 7.88 15.20
N THR A 45 12.53 8.72 16.04
CA THR A 45 12.65 10.18 15.99
C THR A 45 13.73 10.65 16.96
N ASN A 46 14.13 11.92 16.91
CA ASN A 46 15.21 12.48 17.74
C ASN A 46 15.03 12.25 19.25
N GLN A 47 13.85 11.89 19.71
CA GLN A 47 13.56 11.77 21.15
C GLN A 47 12.80 10.49 21.53
N ARG A 48 12.27 9.72 20.59
CA ARG A 48 11.39 8.58 20.88
C ARG A 48 11.37 7.51 19.79
N ASN A 49 11.11 6.30 20.23
CA ASN A 49 10.84 5.16 19.36
C ASN A 49 9.33 4.92 19.28
N HIS A 50 8.80 4.87 18.06
CA HIS A 50 7.42 4.56 17.77
C HIS A 50 7.34 3.17 17.14
N ARG A 51 6.58 2.26 17.77
CA ARG A 51 6.40 0.89 17.27
C ARG A 51 5.01 0.71 16.71
N PHE A 52 4.96 0.17 15.50
CA PHE A 52 3.73 -0.13 14.80
C PHE A 52 3.71 -1.59 14.38
N ARG A 53 2.51 -2.16 14.34
CA ARG A 53 2.26 -3.46 13.75
C ARG A 53 1.89 -3.25 12.28
N ALA A 54 2.80 -3.62 11.38
CA ALA A 54 2.59 -3.45 9.94
C ALA A 54 1.67 -4.54 9.38
N GLU A 55 0.73 -4.12 8.57
CA GLU A 55 -0.07 -4.96 7.69
C GLU A 55 0.16 -4.53 6.25
N ILE A 56 0.69 -5.43 5.42
CA ILE A 56 1.00 -5.15 4.02
C ILE A 56 -0.19 -5.58 3.16
N LYS A 57 -0.89 -4.60 2.58
CA LYS A 57 -2.10 -4.84 1.78
C LYS A 57 -2.12 -3.95 0.54
N ALA A 58 -2.56 -4.52 -0.59
CA ALA A 58 -3.04 -3.71 -1.69
C ALA A 58 -4.39 -3.09 -1.30
N VAL A 59 -4.51 -1.78 -1.44
CA VAL A 59 -5.76 -1.06 -1.09
C VAL A 59 -6.48 -0.73 -2.38
N ASP A 60 -7.33 -1.64 -2.78
CA ASP A 60 -8.22 -1.54 -3.94
C ASP A 60 -9.66 -1.18 -3.55
N ARG A 61 -9.97 -1.18 -2.25
CA ARG A 61 -11.31 -0.90 -1.71
C ARG A 61 -11.24 0.10 -0.57
N PHE A 62 -12.23 0.96 -0.53
CA PHE A 62 -12.35 2.02 0.47
C PHE A 62 -12.57 1.51 1.91
N GLU A 63 -13.09 0.29 2.07
CA GLU A 63 -13.36 -0.34 3.37
C GLU A 63 -12.13 -0.91 4.06
N ILE A 64 -11.05 -1.21 3.32
CA ILE A 64 -9.85 -1.86 3.85
C ILE A 64 -9.27 -1.12 5.07
N PRO A 65 -9.12 0.22 5.08
CA PRO A 65 -8.64 0.93 6.26
C PRO A 65 -9.48 0.69 7.52
N ALA A 66 -10.81 0.63 7.39
CA ALA A 66 -11.68 0.38 8.53
C ALA A 66 -11.53 -1.04 9.09
N ILE A 67 -11.33 -2.03 8.23
CA ILE A 67 -11.10 -3.42 8.62
C ILE A 67 -9.77 -3.55 9.39
N ILE A 68 -8.70 -2.96 8.87
CA ILE A 68 -7.38 -2.97 9.52
C ILE A 68 -7.43 -2.28 10.89
N LYS A 69 -8.12 -1.13 10.96
CA LYS A 69 -8.28 -0.41 12.21
C LYS A 69 -9.05 -1.21 13.25
N ALA A 70 -10.10 -1.91 12.83
CA ALA A 70 -10.91 -2.75 13.72
C ALA A 70 -10.08 -3.93 14.28
N HIS A 71 -9.31 -4.62 13.44
CA HIS A 71 -8.42 -5.70 13.87
C HIS A 71 -7.31 -5.20 14.81
N GLY A 72 -6.84 -3.97 14.62
CA GLY A 72 -5.77 -3.39 15.43
C GLY A 72 -6.13 -3.14 16.90
N LYS A 73 -7.43 -3.05 17.25
CA LYS A 73 -7.88 -2.75 18.63
C LYS A 73 -7.49 -3.81 19.66
N ALA A 74 -7.28 -5.05 19.24
CA ALA A 74 -6.92 -6.16 20.13
C ALA A 74 -5.42 -6.21 20.48
N HIS A 75 -4.60 -5.34 19.89
CA HIS A 75 -3.15 -5.41 20.00
C HIS A 75 -2.55 -4.21 20.73
N ARG A 76 -1.40 -4.43 21.37
CA ARG A 76 -0.68 -3.38 22.12
C ARG A 76 -0.07 -2.32 21.20
N GLN A 77 0.45 -2.73 20.02
CA GLN A 77 1.00 -1.80 19.04
C GLN A 77 -0.10 -1.34 18.08
N PRO A 78 -0.15 -0.03 17.76
CA PRO A 78 -1.10 0.47 16.78
C PRO A 78 -0.82 -0.14 15.39
N PRO A 79 -1.86 -0.40 14.59
CA PRO A 79 -1.69 -0.89 13.23
C PRO A 79 -1.07 0.20 12.33
N LEU A 80 -0.26 -0.23 11.37
CA LEU A 80 0.28 0.58 10.29
C LEU A 80 -0.02 -0.11 8.96
N LEU A 81 -0.76 0.53 8.09
CA LEU A 81 -0.99 0.05 6.74
C LEU A 81 0.24 0.33 5.86
N VAL A 82 0.79 -0.70 5.24
CA VAL A 82 1.81 -0.57 4.20
C VAL A 82 1.23 -1.01 2.87
N ALA A 83 1.22 -0.14 1.88
CA ALA A 83 0.57 -0.41 0.60
C ALA A 83 1.47 -0.09 -0.61
N PRO A 84 1.24 -0.73 -1.76
CA PRO A 84 1.89 -0.33 -3.00
C PRO A 84 1.58 1.12 -3.37
N TYR A 85 0.35 1.56 -3.15
CA TYR A 85 -0.08 2.93 -3.39
C TYR A 85 -1.35 3.26 -2.63
N ILE A 86 -1.44 4.49 -2.13
CA ILE A 86 -2.60 5.04 -1.43
C ILE A 86 -3.11 6.25 -2.21
N THR A 87 -4.36 6.22 -2.66
CA THR A 87 -5.02 7.36 -3.30
C THR A 87 -5.33 8.46 -2.28
N ARG A 88 -5.61 9.66 -2.77
CA ARG A 88 -5.95 10.79 -1.88
C ARG A 88 -7.20 10.49 -1.03
N GLU A 89 -8.22 9.86 -1.62
CA GLU A 89 -9.47 9.51 -0.92
C GLU A 89 -9.21 8.48 0.19
N VAL A 90 -8.40 7.47 -0.10
CA VAL A 90 -8.01 6.45 0.89
C VAL A 90 -7.12 7.06 1.98
N ALA A 91 -6.19 7.95 1.63
CA ALA A 91 -5.36 8.67 2.60
C ALA A 91 -6.21 9.50 3.57
N GLU A 92 -7.20 10.22 3.07
CA GLU A 92 -8.13 10.99 3.90
C GLU A 92 -8.96 10.06 4.80
N ARG A 93 -9.41 8.92 4.29
CA ARG A 93 -10.11 7.91 5.09
C ARG A 93 -9.23 7.36 6.20
N CYS A 94 -7.95 7.06 5.92
CA CYS A 94 -6.99 6.64 6.93
C CYS A 94 -6.81 7.71 8.02
N ARG A 95 -6.69 8.97 7.62
CA ARG A 95 -6.57 10.10 8.55
C ARG A 95 -7.80 10.23 9.47
N GLN A 96 -9.02 10.15 8.93
CA GLN A 96 -10.28 10.17 9.69
C GLN A 96 -10.37 9.03 10.71
N LEU A 97 -9.84 7.86 10.35
CA LEU A 97 -9.82 6.68 11.21
C LEU A 97 -8.63 6.65 12.18
N HIS A 98 -7.73 7.64 12.14
CA HIS A 98 -6.46 7.60 12.86
C HIS A 98 -5.70 6.29 12.59
N LEU A 99 -5.68 5.85 11.33
CA LEU A 99 -4.92 4.69 10.86
C LEU A 99 -3.65 5.16 10.15
N PRO A 100 -2.48 5.03 10.78
CA PRO A 100 -1.21 5.31 10.12
C PRO A 100 -1.02 4.48 8.85
N PHE A 101 -0.40 5.08 7.82
CA PHE A 101 -0.03 4.38 6.60
C PHE A 101 1.28 4.92 6.00
N ILE A 102 1.93 4.08 5.20
CA ILE A 102 3.02 4.44 4.29
C ILE A 102 2.83 3.71 2.96
N ASP A 103 3.26 4.32 1.85
CA ASP A 103 3.23 3.67 0.54
C ASP A 103 4.54 3.81 -0.25
N THR A 104 4.64 3.12 -1.37
CA THR A 104 5.85 3.11 -2.21
C THR A 104 6.10 4.41 -2.97
N ALA A 105 5.10 5.29 -3.06
CA ALA A 105 5.23 6.63 -3.64
C ALA A 105 5.82 7.66 -2.66
N GLY A 106 5.80 7.34 -1.35
CA GLY A 106 6.19 8.25 -0.29
C GLY A 106 5.02 9.05 0.29
N ASN A 107 3.77 8.64 0.00
CA ASN A 107 2.63 9.11 0.76
C ASN A 107 2.67 8.46 2.14
N ALA A 108 2.40 9.23 3.17
CA ALA A 108 2.47 8.78 4.55
C ALA A 108 1.53 9.55 5.46
N TYR A 109 0.93 8.86 6.39
CA TYR A 109 0.30 9.43 7.57
C TYR A 109 0.81 8.68 8.79
N LEU A 110 1.50 9.39 9.66
CA LEU A 110 2.02 8.85 10.91
C LEU A 110 1.61 9.78 12.03
N GLU A 111 0.99 9.23 13.05
CA GLU A 111 0.54 9.96 14.22
C GLU A 111 0.99 9.22 15.49
N GLY A 112 1.56 9.97 16.42
CA GLY A 112 2.01 9.45 17.70
C GLY A 112 2.43 10.58 18.62
N ARG A 113 2.85 10.24 19.82
CA ARG A 113 3.27 11.24 20.81
C ARG A 113 4.55 11.96 20.36
N GLY A 114 4.40 13.20 19.88
CA GLY A 114 5.51 13.99 19.30
C GLY A 114 5.88 13.60 17.89
N LEU A 115 4.98 12.89 17.18
CA LEU A 115 5.12 12.54 15.77
C LEU A 115 3.83 12.87 15.04
N LEU A 116 3.92 13.70 14.02
CA LEU A 116 2.87 13.95 13.05
C LEU A 116 3.49 14.09 11.67
N VAL A 117 3.13 13.21 10.77
CA VAL A 117 3.49 13.25 9.35
C VAL A 117 2.23 13.09 8.53
N TYR A 118 2.02 13.97 7.55
CA TYR A 118 0.95 13.84 6.57
C TYR A 118 1.45 14.30 5.21
N VAL A 119 1.74 13.35 4.34
CA VAL A 119 2.22 13.56 2.96
C VAL A 119 1.31 12.79 2.03
N VAL A 120 0.67 13.48 1.09
CA VAL A 120 -0.21 12.88 0.07
C VAL A 120 -0.01 13.57 -1.27
N GLY A 121 -0.39 12.88 -2.35
CA GLY A 121 -0.34 13.43 -3.71
C GLY A 121 0.89 13.02 -4.50
N ASN A 122 1.79 12.22 -3.93
CA ASN A 122 2.85 11.59 -4.71
C ASN A 122 2.25 10.58 -5.70
N THR A 123 2.79 10.52 -6.90
CA THR A 123 2.30 9.63 -7.96
C THR A 123 2.82 8.21 -7.79
N LYS A 124 1.97 7.23 -8.13
CA LYS A 124 2.31 5.81 -8.08
C LYS A 124 3.56 5.53 -8.92
N PRO A 125 4.62 4.89 -8.36
CA PRO A 125 5.82 4.54 -9.10
C PRO A 125 5.50 3.58 -10.27
N ILE A 126 6.25 3.69 -11.37
CA ILE A 126 6.03 2.89 -12.59
C ILE A 126 6.12 1.39 -12.30
N GLU A 127 7.04 0.99 -11.44
CA GLU A 127 7.26 -0.41 -11.01
C GLU A 127 6.01 -1.05 -10.42
N PHE A 128 5.16 -0.24 -9.77
CA PHE A 128 3.89 -0.68 -9.16
C PHE A 128 2.67 -0.36 -10.01
N ARG A 129 2.81 0.35 -11.14
CA ARG A 129 1.71 0.60 -12.09
C ARG A 129 1.33 -0.65 -12.88
N GLN A 130 2.31 -1.50 -13.18
CA GLN A 130 2.12 -2.70 -14.02
C GLN A 130 1.38 -3.85 -13.33
N GLU A 131 1.26 -3.83 -12.00
CA GLU A 131 0.52 -4.89 -11.29
C GLU A 131 -0.98 -4.89 -11.60
N ASN A 132 -1.54 -3.76 -12.05
CA ASN A 132 -2.94 -3.70 -12.50
C ASN A 132 -3.18 -4.37 -13.87
N PHE A 133 -2.14 -4.60 -14.68
CA PHE A 133 -2.25 -5.30 -15.97
C PHE A 133 -2.30 -6.83 -15.83
N ARG A 134 -1.91 -7.39 -14.69
CA ARG A 134 -2.08 -8.83 -14.42
C ARG A 134 -3.51 -9.25 -14.12
N ALA A 135 -4.43 -8.28 -13.99
CA ALA A 135 -5.87 -8.55 -13.88
C ALA A 135 -6.57 -8.71 -15.22
N LEU A 136 -5.87 -8.57 -16.35
CA LEU A 136 -6.34 -9.13 -17.62
C LEU A 136 -6.12 -10.64 -17.54
N ASN A 137 -7.13 -11.34 -16.99
CA ASN A 137 -7.19 -12.79 -17.10
C ASN A 137 -7.19 -13.19 -18.59
N PRO A 138 -6.80 -14.41 -18.94
CA PRO A 138 -6.77 -14.87 -20.34
C PRO A 138 -8.07 -14.61 -21.11
N ALA A 139 -9.23 -14.64 -20.45
CA ALA A 139 -10.53 -14.32 -21.04
C ALA A 139 -10.66 -12.83 -21.42
N GLY A 140 -10.17 -11.90 -20.61
CA GLY A 140 -10.16 -10.46 -20.93
C GLY A 140 -9.26 -10.14 -22.12
N LEU A 141 -8.12 -10.82 -22.25
CA LEU A 141 -7.22 -10.69 -23.40
C LEU A 141 -7.86 -11.21 -24.69
N GLN A 142 -8.61 -12.32 -24.62
CA GLN A 142 -9.34 -12.88 -25.76
C GLN A 142 -10.44 -11.95 -26.25
N ILE A 143 -11.17 -11.30 -25.36
CA ILE A 143 -12.21 -10.32 -25.72
C ILE A 143 -11.59 -9.09 -26.40
N ALA A 144 -10.48 -8.56 -25.87
CA ALA A 144 -9.80 -7.43 -26.49
C ALA A 144 -9.27 -7.76 -27.89
N PHE A 145 -8.75 -8.97 -28.09
CA PHE A 145 -8.29 -9.44 -29.40
C PHE A 145 -9.44 -9.66 -30.37
N ALA A 146 -10.56 -10.24 -29.94
CA ALA A 146 -11.75 -10.42 -30.76
C ALA A 146 -12.36 -9.09 -31.22
N LEU A 147 -12.41 -8.07 -30.37
CA LEU A 147 -12.87 -6.73 -30.72
C LEU A 147 -11.93 -6.03 -31.73
N ALA A 148 -10.61 -6.20 -31.58
CA ALA A 148 -9.61 -5.66 -32.51
C ALA A 148 -9.74 -6.31 -33.88
N CYS A 149 -9.97 -7.61 -33.94
CA CYS A 149 -10.19 -8.33 -35.22
C CYS A 149 -11.53 -7.97 -35.87
N ALA A 150 -12.61 -7.76 -35.11
CA ALA A 150 -13.92 -7.35 -35.64
C ALA A 150 -13.87 -5.93 -36.22
N GLY A 151 -13.11 -5.00 -35.60
CA GLY A 151 -12.90 -3.64 -36.08
C GLY A 151 -12.14 -3.58 -37.42
N ALA A 152 -11.26 -4.54 -37.69
CA ALA A 152 -10.51 -4.62 -38.94
C ALA A 152 -11.36 -5.08 -40.15
N TRP A 153 -12.54 -5.67 -39.89
CA TRP A 153 -13.42 -6.21 -40.93
C TRP A 153 -14.45 -5.21 -41.50
N VAL A 154 -14.69 -4.10 -40.77
CA VAL A 154 -15.68 -3.08 -41.15
C VAL A 154 -15.16 -2.09 -42.21
N GLY A 155 -13.91 -2.19 -42.63
CA GLY A 155 -13.25 -1.22 -43.50
C GLY A 155 -12.98 -1.65 -44.95
N ARG A 156 -13.59 -2.73 -45.50
CA ARG A 156 -13.47 -3.03 -46.94
C ARG A 156 -14.72 -2.57 -47.68
N PRO A 157 -14.65 -1.53 -48.52
CA PRO A 157 -15.70 -1.27 -49.49
C PRO A 157 -15.73 -2.43 -50.50
N LEU A 158 -16.92 -2.97 -50.68
CA LEU A 158 -17.21 -3.83 -51.82
C LEU A 158 -17.15 -2.96 -53.08
N GLY A 159 -16.05 -3.10 -53.82
CA GLY A 159 -15.97 -2.62 -55.18
C GLY A 159 -16.60 -3.62 -56.16
#